data_1f95c5caf1808c96bf8b3c56704a3c94
#
_entry.id   1f95c5caf1808c96bf8b3c56704a3c94
#
_cell.length_a   1.000
_cell.length_b   1.000
_cell.length_c   1.000
_cell.angle_alpha   90.00
_cell.angle_beta   90.00
_cell.angle_gamma   90.00
#
_symmetry.space_group_name_H-M   'P 1'
#
loop_
_entity.id
_entity.type
_entity.pdbx_description
1 polymer ?
#
loop_
_entity_poly.entity_id
_entity_poly.type
_entity_poly.pdbx_seq_one_letter_code
_entity_poly.pdbx_strand_id
1 'polypeptide(L)'
;MKILFALAVVAASSAAVAQVAPKPLFNSDAPIRFTIQGPVNSIARKAAKSVEPEAATLSLTTPAETHPIRLSARGLSRRTGGICDFPPLRVEFTQPPAAASLFAGQRRLKLVTHCKSSAGHQQHVLMEYSAYLLLNQLTPLSHRVRLATVDYADAKGKPIISRYGFFIEDLDDVARRNGLNEAQVPDRINASQLDPSYAARTALFMYMIGNLDWSMRAGPQGEGCCHNSRLLSGGPALVPVAYDFDYSGLVDAPYAIPPAQIRVRSVRQRHYMGYCRHNTQVLAAAAEMRAKRPALEAVYSQVPGLEDRTRRKALAYLAGFFEDIATDQAVGSNILKNCVGG
;
A
#
# COMPACT_ATOMS: atom_id res chain seq x y z
N MET A 1 -17.03 44.04 51.27
CA MET A 1 -17.39 43.99 49.84
C MET A 1 -16.55 42.90 49.22
N LYS A 2 -17.09 41.68 49.07
CA LYS A 2 -16.38 40.51 48.51
C LYS A 2 -16.74 40.43 47.05
N ILE A 3 -15.76 40.60 46.14
CA ILE A 3 -15.92 40.48 44.71
C ILE A 3 -15.63 39.01 44.35
N LEU A 4 -16.67 38.30 43.88
CA LEU A 4 -16.54 36.97 43.28
C LEU A 4 -16.15 37.12 41.76
N PHE A 5 -14.98 36.60 41.43
CA PHE A 5 -14.60 36.41 40.05
C PHE A 5 -15.17 35.07 39.55
N ALA A 6 -16.07 35.12 38.59
CA ALA A 6 -16.55 33.94 37.89
C ALA A 6 -15.59 33.62 36.72
N LEU A 7 -14.88 32.48 36.79
CA LEU A 7 -14.14 31.94 35.66
C LEU A 7 -15.11 31.30 34.65
N ALA A 8 -15.22 31.91 33.47
CA ALA A 8 -15.91 31.29 32.35
C ALA A 8 -14.98 30.28 31.65
N VAL A 9 -15.27 29.00 31.78
CA VAL A 9 -14.59 27.93 31.03
C VAL A 9 -15.21 27.88 29.64
N VAL A 10 -14.48 28.35 28.62
CA VAL A 10 -14.83 28.20 27.20
C VAL A 10 -14.46 26.79 26.78
N ALA A 11 -15.43 25.90 26.68
CA ALA A 11 -15.26 24.59 26.07
C ALA A 11 -15.14 24.75 24.54
N ALA A 12 -13.94 24.61 24.00
CA ALA A 12 -13.72 24.52 22.57
C ALA A 12 -14.21 23.17 22.07
N SER A 13 -15.37 23.15 21.44
CA SER A 13 -15.90 21.96 20.72
C SER A 13 -15.07 21.76 19.45
N SER A 14 -14.15 20.80 19.47
CA SER A 14 -13.52 20.30 18.25
C SER A 14 -14.59 19.53 17.45
N ALA A 15 -15.12 20.12 16.41
CA ALA A 15 -15.98 19.44 15.45
C ALA A 15 -15.16 18.30 14.81
N ALA A 16 -15.46 17.05 15.18
CA ALA A 16 -14.94 15.89 14.49
C ALA A 16 -15.47 15.93 13.05
N VAL A 17 -14.59 16.14 12.08
CA VAL A 17 -14.94 16.02 10.66
C VAL A 17 -15.40 14.58 10.44
N ALA A 18 -16.68 14.39 10.11
CA ALA A 18 -17.23 13.08 9.84
C ALA A 18 -16.46 12.44 8.68
N GLN A 19 -15.73 11.37 8.96
CA GLN A 19 -14.93 10.68 7.97
C GLN A 19 -15.85 10.03 6.94
N VAL A 20 -15.69 10.36 5.66
CA VAL A 20 -16.49 9.79 4.58
C VAL A 20 -16.20 8.29 4.49
N ALA A 21 -17.26 7.46 4.44
CA ALA A 21 -17.11 6.01 4.34
C ALA A 21 -16.38 5.61 3.04
N PRO A 22 -15.57 4.54 3.07
CA PRO A 22 -14.99 3.97 1.86
C PRO A 22 -16.07 3.50 0.88
N LYS A 23 -15.71 3.37 -0.39
CA LYS A 23 -16.58 2.72 -1.38
C LYS A 23 -16.83 1.24 -1.00
N PRO A 24 -17.95 0.62 -1.42
CA PRO A 24 -18.36 -0.72 -0.97
C PRO A 24 -17.26 -1.78 -1.05
N LEU A 25 -16.47 -1.80 -2.11
CA LEU A 25 -15.36 -2.75 -2.28
C LEU A 25 -14.35 -2.69 -1.12
N PHE A 26 -14.09 -1.51 -0.56
CA PHE A 26 -13.10 -1.28 0.49
C PHE A 26 -13.70 -1.03 1.88
N ASN A 27 -15.00 -1.31 2.04
CA ASN A 27 -15.71 -1.15 3.32
C ASN A 27 -15.71 -2.42 4.19
N SER A 28 -14.99 -3.45 3.78
CA SER A 28 -14.87 -4.73 4.50
C SER A 28 -13.53 -5.39 4.17
N ASP A 29 -12.98 -6.12 5.13
CA ASP A 29 -11.74 -6.90 4.97
C ASP A 29 -11.99 -8.37 4.58
N ALA A 30 -13.27 -8.81 4.54
CA ALA A 30 -13.62 -10.17 4.16
C ALA A 30 -13.18 -10.46 2.70
N PRO A 31 -12.45 -11.55 2.44
CA PRO A 31 -12.01 -11.86 1.08
C PRO A 31 -13.19 -12.05 0.12
N ILE A 32 -12.97 -11.70 -1.14
CA ILE A 32 -13.93 -11.96 -2.22
C ILE A 32 -13.40 -13.02 -3.17
N ARG A 33 -14.30 -13.62 -3.95
CA ARG A 33 -13.94 -14.51 -5.05
C ARG A 33 -14.63 -14.03 -6.33
N PHE A 34 -13.84 -13.91 -7.40
CA PHE A 34 -14.37 -13.51 -8.69
C PHE A 34 -13.61 -14.18 -9.84
N THR A 35 -14.27 -14.27 -10.99
CA THR A 35 -13.67 -14.76 -12.23
C THR A 35 -13.34 -13.59 -13.14
N ILE A 36 -12.15 -13.62 -13.75
CA ILE A 36 -11.82 -12.82 -14.94
C ILE A 36 -11.79 -13.75 -16.13
N GLN A 37 -12.73 -13.57 -17.03
CA GLN A 37 -12.79 -14.28 -18.32
C GLN A 37 -12.37 -13.35 -19.45
N GLY A 38 -11.35 -13.74 -20.23
CA GLY A 38 -10.86 -12.91 -21.32
C GLY A 38 -9.52 -13.40 -21.88
N PRO A 39 -8.84 -12.58 -22.70
CA PRO A 39 -7.58 -12.95 -23.34
C PRO A 39 -6.36 -12.86 -22.40
N VAL A 40 -6.49 -13.35 -21.16
CA VAL A 40 -5.54 -13.21 -20.05
C VAL A 40 -4.13 -13.66 -20.44
N ASN A 41 -3.99 -14.83 -21.09
CA ASN A 41 -2.71 -15.34 -21.56
C ASN A 41 -2.09 -14.46 -22.66
N SER A 42 -2.92 -13.82 -23.50
CA SER A 42 -2.46 -12.89 -24.53
C SER A 42 -1.88 -11.63 -23.89
N ILE A 43 -2.64 -11.05 -22.93
CA ILE A 43 -2.21 -9.88 -22.18
C ILE A 43 -0.88 -10.15 -21.46
N ALA A 44 -0.75 -11.31 -20.79
CA ALA A 44 0.47 -11.69 -20.08
C ALA A 44 1.68 -11.80 -21.03
N ARG A 45 1.53 -12.48 -22.16
CA ARG A 45 2.62 -12.63 -23.15
C ARG A 45 3.05 -11.31 -23.79
N LYS A 46 2.11 -10.38 -23.98
CA LYS A 46 2.39 -9.07 -24.61
C LYS A 46 2.81 -7.99 -23.59
N ALA A 47 2.74 -8.27 -22.30
CA ALA A 47 2.86 -7.28 -21.22
C ALA A 47 4.13 -6.42 -21.30
N ALA A 48 5.26 -6.99 -21.74
CA ALA A 48 6.50 -6.24 -21.90
C ALA A 48 6.44 -5.18 -23.03
N LYS A 49 5.57 -5.40 -24.03
CA LYS A 49 5.51 -4.59 -25.26
C LYS A 49 4.24 -3.75 -25.35
N SER A 50 3.17 -4.14 -24.66
CA SER A 50 1.85 -3.49 -24.78
C SER A 50 1.12 -3.48 -23.44
N VAL A 51 0.47 -2.36 -23.18
CA VAL A 51 -0.50 -2.16 -22.09
C VAL A 51 -1.88 -1.81 -22.63
N GLU A 52 -2.11 -2.08 -23.91
CA GLU A 52 -3.41 -1.83 -24.55
C GLU A 52 -4.50 -2.67 -23.88
N PRO A 53 -5.62 -2.04 -23.49
CA PRO A 53 -6.71 -2.73 -22.82
C PRO A 53 -7.49 -3.62 -23.81
N GLU A 54 -7.70 -4.88 -23.43
CA GLU A 54 -8.49 -5.86 -24.17
C GLU A 54 -9.84 -6.13 -23.46
N ALA A 55 -10.89 -6.47 -24.22
CA ALA A 55 -12.21 -6.76 -23.67
C ALA A 55 -12.19 -8.05 -22.82
N ALA A 56 -12.82 -7.99 -21.65
CA ALA A 56 -12.95 -9.10 -20.73
C ALA A 56 -14.22 -8.96 -19.88
N THR A 57 -14.53 -9.96 -19.09
CA THR A 57 -15.65 -9.96 -18.13
C THR A 57 -15.12 -10.26 -16.73
N LEU A 58 -15.64 -9.53 -15.74
CA LEU A 58 -15.45 -9.80 -14.32
C LEU A 58 -16.79 -10.25 -13.75
N SER A 59 -16.82 -11.42 -13.10
CA SER A 59 -18.05 -11.96 -12.50
C SER A 59 -17.81 -12.50 -11.09
N LEU A 60 -18.77 -12.20 -10.20
CA LEU A 60 -18.88 -12.76 -8.85
C LEU A 60 -20.10 -13.65 -8.77
N THR A 61 -20.05 -14.65 -7.88
CA THR A 61 -21.21 -15.49 -7.54
C THR A 61 -21.94 -14.99 -6.30
N THR A 62 -21.23 -14.31 -5.41
CA THR A 62 -21.80 -13.79 -4.14
C THR A 62 -21.17 -12.42 -3.79
N PRO A 63 -21.92 -11.31 -3.90
CA PRO A 63 -23.22 -11.22 -4.60
C PRO A 63 -23.09 -11.58 -6.09
N ALA A 64 -24.16 -12.05 -6.74
CA ALA A 64 -24.13 -12.38 -8.15
C ALA A 64 -24.06 -11.10 -8.99
N GLU A 65 -22.91 -10.83 -9.57
CA GLU A 65 -22.65 -9.66 -10.39
C GLU A 65 -21.81 -10.03 -11.61
N THR A 66 -22.07 -9.37 -12.75
CA THR A 66 -21.26 -9.51 -13.96
C THR A 66 -21.05 -8.14 -14.58
N HIS A 67 -19.78 -7.84 -14.88
CA HIS A 67 -19.37 -6.55 -15.41
C HIS A 67 -18.52 -6.74 -16.67
N PRO A 68 -18.89 -6.11 -17.78
CA PRO A 68 -17.99 -5.97 -18.92
C PRO A 68 -16.86 -5.01 -18.52
N ILE A 69 -15.62 -5.43 -18.75
CA ILE A 69 -14.42 -4.69 -18.38
C ILE A 69 -13.45 -4.59 -19.56
N ARG A 70 -12.53 -3.66 -19.44
CA ARG A 70 -11.28 -3.66 -20.20
C ARG A 70 -10.14 -4.06 -19.26
N LEU A 71 -9.35 -5.03 -19.70
CA LEU A 71 -8.25 -5.60 -18.92
C LEU A 71 -6.92 -5.29 -19.60
N SER A 72 -5.95 -4.80 -18.85
CA SER A 72 -4.60 -4.54 -19.36
C SER A 72 -3.52 -4.87 -18.34
N ALA A 73 -2.30 -5.14 -18.81
CA ALA A 73 -1.14 -5.20 -17.94
C ALA A 73 -0.81 -3.80 -17.40
N ARG A 74 -0.28 -3.73 -16.14
CA ARG A 74 0.16 -2.48 -15.50
C ARG A 74 1.53 -2.66 -14.83
N GLY A 75 2.03 -1.54 -14.29
CA GLY A 75 3.35 -1.49 -13.65
C GLY A 75 4.46 -1.43 -14.68
N LEU A 76 5.71 -1.33 -14.23
CA LEU A 76 6.89 -1.27 -15.08
C LEU A 76 7.77 -2.50 -14.89
N SER A 77 8.36 -2.69 -13.70
CA SER A 77 9.34 -3.74 -13.41
C SER A 77 8.80 -5.14 -13.64
N ARG A 78 7.62 -5.47 -13.10
CA ARG A 78 7.01 -6.80 -13.20
C ARG A 78 6.50 -7.18 -14.60
N ARG A 79 6.46 -6.22 -15.53
CA ARG A 79 6.16 -6.48 -16.95
C ARG A 79 7.42 -6.79 -17.78
N THR A 80 8.60 -6.45 -17.27
CA THR A 80 9.85 -6.69 -17.99
C THR A 80 10.06 -8.19 -18.18
N GLY A 81 10.46 -8.57 -19.39
CA GLY A 81 10.60 -9.99 -19.75
C GLY A 81 11.50 -10.77 -18.80
N GLY A 82 11.05 -11.96 -18.41
CA GLY A 82 11.78 -12.87 -17.52
C GLY A 82 11.54 -12.67 -16.03
N ILE A 83 10.97 -11.56 -15.59
CA ILE A 83 10.68 -11.35 -14.16
C ILE A 83 9.40 -12.10 -13.78
N CYS A 84 8.27 -11.74 -14.39
CA CYS A 84 6.98 -12.37 -14.11
C CYS A 84 6.37 -12.96 -15.38
N ASP A 85 5.79 -14.15 -15.25
CA ASP A 85 4.99 -14.77 -16.32
C ASP A 85 3.58 -14.17 -16.35
N PHE A 86 3.17 -13.53 -15.24
CA PHE A 86 1.86 -12.93 -15.06
C PHE A 86 2.01 -11.52 -14.45
N PRO A 87 1.71 -10.45 -15.22
CA PRO A 87 1.88 -9.08 -14.76
C PRO A 87 0.76 -8.65 -13.81
N PRO A 88 0.96 -7.60 -12.99
CA PRO A 88 -0.16 -6.89 -12.38
C PRO A 88 -1.13 -6.39 -13.43
N LEU A 89 -2.42 -6.35 -13.08
CA LEU A 89 -3.49 -6.00 -14.00
C LEU A 89 -4.17 -4.69 -13.62
N ARG A 90 -4.69 -4.00 -14.64
CA ARG A 90 -5.66 -2.92 -14.52
C ARG A 90 -7.01 -3.44 -15.00
N VAL A 91 -8.03 -3.25 -14.17
CA VAL A 91 -9.43 -3.52 -14.48
C VAL A 91 -10.13 -2.18 -14.67
N GLU A 92 -10.72 -1.94 -15.83
CA GLU A 92 -11.49 -0.73 -16.15
C GLU A 92 -12.93 -1.14 -16.49
N PHE A 93 -13.89 -0.59 -15.76
CA PHE A 93 -15.30 -0.86 -16.02
C PHE A 93 -15.73 -0.08 -17.27
N THR A 94 -16.36 -0.78 -18.24
CA THR A 94 -16.84 -0.14 -19.49
C THR A 94 -18.09 0.70 -19.26
N GLN A 95 -18.83 0.40 -18.18
CA GLN A 95 -19.98 1.15 -17.70
C GLN A 95 -19.86 1.30 -16.18
N PRO A 96 -20.37 2.40 -15.59
CA PRO A 96 -20.40 2.56 -14.13
C PRO A 96 -21.17 1.38 -13.50
N PRO A 97 -20.57 0.67 -12.51
CA PRO A 97 -21.30 -0.35 -11.75
C PRO A 97 -22.52 0.26 -11.04
N ALA A 98 -23.60 -0.50 -10.94
CA ALA A 98 -24.83 -0.07 -10.28
C ALA A 98 -24.58 0.34 -8.81
N ALA A 99 -25.44 1.20 -8.26
CA ALA A 99 -25.29 1.69 -6.88
C ALA A 99 -25.30 0.59 -5.81
N ALA A 100 -25.99 -0.53 -6.06
CA ALA A 100 -26.05 -1.70 -5.19
C ALA A 100 -24.88 -2.68 -5.39
N SER A 101 -24.03 -2.45 -6.41
CA SER A 101 -22.90 -3.32 -6.72
C SER A 101 -21.80 -3.22 -5.65
N LEU A 102 -21.09 -4.33 -5.42
CA LEU A 102 -19.85 -4.32 -4.66
C LEU A 102 -18.82 -3.34 -5.25
N PHE A 103 -18.85 -3.15 -6.57
CA PHE A 103 -17.97 -2.23 -7.29
C PHE A 103 -18.55 -0.82 -7.49
N ALA A 104 -19.63 -0.47 -6.79
CA ALA A 104 -20.24 0.86 -6.89
C ALA A 104 -19.20 1.99 -6.73
N GLY A 105 -19.25 2.97 -7.64
CA GLY A 105 -18.33 4.10 -7.67
C GLY A 105 -16.93 3.80 -8.18
N GLN A 106 -16.60 2.55 -8.54
CA GLN A 106 -15.32 2.21 -9.15
C GLN A 106 -15.37 2.47 -10.67
N ARG A 107 -14.33 3.10 -11.21
CA ARG A 107 -14.13 3.28 -12.65
C ARG A 107 -13.00 2.38 -13.15
N ARG A 108 -11.91 2.32 -12.40
CA ARG A 108 -10.73 1.51 -12.64
C ARG A 108 -10.16 1.00 -11.32
N LEU A 109 -9.57 -0.16 -11.35
CA LEU A 109 -8.96 -0.80 -10.19
C LEU A 109 -7.57 -1.33 -10.53
N LYS A 110 -6.66 -1.21 -9.58
CA LYS A 110 -5.35 -1.87 -9.62
C LYS A 110 -5.51 -3.24 -8.97
N LEU A 111 -5.26 -4.30 -9.73
CA LEU A 111 -5.23 -5.67 -9.23
C LEU A 111 -3.77 -6.14 -9.13
N VAL A 112 -3.33 -6.39 -7.91
CA VAL A 112 -2.06 -7.09 -7.66
C VAL A 112 -2.28 -8.58 -7.90
N THR A 113 -1.36 -9.20 -8.64
CA THR A 113 -1.46 -10.58 -9.11
C THR A 113 -0.23 -11.38 -8.71
N HIS A 114 -0.32 -12.69 -8.82
CA HIS A 114 0.84 -13.58 -8.71
C HIS A 114 1.85 -13.27 -9.83
N CYS A 115 3.15 -13.38 -9.53
CA CYS A 115 4.21 -13.13 -10.51
C CYS A 115 4.44 -14.35 -11.42
N LYS A 116 4.46 -15.55 -10.82
CA LYS A 116 4.64 -16.83 -11.53
C LYS A 116 3.55 -17.81 -11.16
N SER A 117 3.30 -18.78 -12.02
CA SER A 117 2.22 -19.75 -11.89
C SER A 117 2.35 -20.70 -10.69
N SER A 118 3.55 -20.92 -10.15
CA SER A 118 3.75 -21.78 -8.98
C SER A 118 3.03 -21.26 -7.73
N ALA A 119 2.46 -22.17 -6.95
CA ALA A 119 1.65 -21.80 -5.77
C ALA A 119 2.43 -20.98 -4.73
N GLY A 120 3.73 -21.20 -4.55
CA GLY A 120 4.57 -20.44 -3.61
C GLY A 120 4.65 -18.95 -3.94
N HIS A 121 4.49 -18.54 -5.21
CA HIS A 121 4.53 -17.12 -5.57
C HIS A 121 3.34 -16.31 -5.06
N GLN A 122 2.21 -16.93 -4.76
CA GLN A 122 1.09 -16.21 -4.14
C GLN A 122 1.38 -15.80 -2.69
N GLN A 123 2.35 -16.43 -2.01
CA GLN A 123 2.76 -16.01 -0.66
C GLN A 123 3.35 -14.60 -0.67
N HIS A 124 4.04 -14.19 -1.75
CA HIS A 124 4.53 -12.81 -1.89
C HIS A 124 3.38 -11.82 -2.08
N VAL A 125 2.31 -12.21 -2.78
CA VAL A 125 1.08 -11.39 -2.89
C VAL A 125 0.43 -11.18 -1.52
N LEU A 126 0.32 -12.26 -0.73
CA LEU A 126 -0.25 -12.19 0.62
C LEU A 126 0.64 -11.39 1.58
N MET A 127 1.96 -11.43 1.40
CA MET A 127 2.90 -10.61 2.17
C MET A 127 2.83 -9.13 1.78
N GLU A 128 2.70 -8.79 0.49
CA GLU A 128 2.45 -7.41 0.05
C GLU A 128 1.09 -6.91 0.58
N TYR A 129 0.04 -7.72 0.50
CA TYR A 129 -1.26 -7.43 1.10
C TYR A 129 -1.13 -7.14 2.61
N SER A 130 -0.35 -7.96 3.34
CA SER A 130 -0.09 -7.76 4.77
C SER A 130 0.59 -6.40 5.04
N ALA A 131 1.51 -5.95 4.18
CA ALA A 131 2.16 -4.65 4.33
C ALA A 131 1.16 -3.48 4.27
N TYR A 132 0.16 -3.56 3.39
CA TYR A 132 -0.94 -2.58 3.37
C TYR A 132 -1.76 -2.63 4.66
N LEU A 133 -2.10 -3.83 5.16
CA LEU A 133 -2.83 -3.98 6.42
C LEU A 133 -2.03 -3.42 7.61
N LEU A 134 -0.72 -3.64 7.67
CA LEU A 134 0.15 -3.03 8.69
C LEU A 134 0.08 -1.50 8.64
N LEU A 135 0.14 -0.89 7.47
CA LEU A 135 0.03 0.57 7.33
C LEU A 135 -1.36 1.06 7.72
N ASN A 136 -2.43 0.32 7.40
CA ASN A 136 -3.79 0.66 7.81
C ASN A 136 -3.97 0.68 9.35
N GLN A 137 -3.19 -0.12 10.12
CA GLN A 137 -3.17 -0.05 11.58
C GLN A 137 -2.51 1.25 12.10
N LEU A 138 -1.63 1.86 11.32
CA LEU A 138 -0.84 3.02 11.74
C LEU A 138 -1.48 4.35 11.35
N THR A 139 -2.21 4.41 10.24
CA THR A 139 -2.77 5.66 9.74
C THR A 139 -3.99 5.45 8.82
N PRO A 140 -5.01 6.32 8.89
CA PRO A 140 -6.08 6.35 7.91
C PRO A 140 -5.62 6.87 6.53
N LEU A 141 -4.48 7.57 6.48
CA LEU A 141 -3.86 8.07 5.24
C LEU A 141 -3.03 6.97 4.56
N SER A 142 -3.70 5.91 4.23
CA SER A 142 -3.17 4.71 3.59
C SER A 142 -4.21 4.12 2.65
N HIS A 143 -3.77 3.45 1.60
CA HIS A 143 -4.69 2.74 0.71
C HIS A 143 -5.32 1.56 1.45
N ARG A 144 -6.64 1.41 1.38
CA ARG A 144 -7.31 0.17 1.74
C ARG A 144 -7.09 -0.87 0.64
N VAL A 145 -7.14 -2.12 1.02
CA VAL A 145 -6.94 -3.24 0.10
C VAL A 145 -8.02 -4.29 0.30
N ARG A 146 -8.42 -4.96 -0.78
CA ARG A 146 -9.41 -6.05 -0.72
C ARG A 146 -8.81 -7.33 -1.26
N LEU A 147 -8.58 -8.31 -0.38
CA LEU A 147 -8.09 -9.62 -0.78
C LEU A 147 -9.12 -10.35 -1.64
N ALA A 148 -8.63 -11.08 -2.63
CA ALA A 148 -9.47 -11.87 -3.52
C ALA A 148 -8.82 -13.21 -3.89
N THR A 149 -9.65 -14.23 -4.09
CA THR A 149 -9.32 -15.37 -4.94
C THR A 149 -9.78 -15.06 -6.34
N VAL A 150 -8.85 -15.03 -7.28
CA VAL A 150 -9.13 -14.72 -8.69
C VAL A 150 -9.05 -15.98 -9.52
N ASP A 151 -10.18 -16.37 -10.11
CA ASP A 151 -10.26 -17.47 -11.07
C ASP A 151 -10.07 -16.87 -12.48
N TYR A 152 -8.99 -17.22 -13.14
CA TYR A 152 -8.71 -16.76 -14.50
C TYR A 152 -9.21 -17.79 -15.51
N ALA A 153 -9.95 -17.34 -16.52
CA ALA A 153 -10.44 -18.15 -17.63
C ALA A 153 -10.09 -17.49 -18.97
N ASP A 154 -9.92 -18.30 -20.00
CA ASP A 154 -9.71 -17.80 -21.36
C ASP A 154 -11.00 -17.18 -21.94
N ALA A 155 -10.93 -16.62 -23.15
CA ALA A 155 -12.07 -15.99 -23.79
C ALA A 155 -13.26 -16.95 -24.06
N LYS A 156 -13.01 -18.27 -24.06
CA LYS A 156 -14.03 -19.32 -24.22
C LYS A 156 -14.56 -19.85 -22.89
N GLY A 157 -14.09 -19.31 -21.75
CA GLY A 157 -14.49 -19.74 -20.41
C GLY A 157 -13.70 -20.95 -19.88
N LYS A 158 -12.65 -21.43 -20.58
CA LYS A 158 -11.83 -22.53 -20.09
C LYS A 158 -10.95 -22.03 -18.95
N PRO A 159 -10.97 -22.70 -17.77
CA PRO A 159 -10.14 -22.34 -16.65
C PRO A 159 -8.63 -22.33 -16.98
N ILE A 160 -7.91 -21.33 -16.53
CA ILE A 160 -6.46 -21.19 -16.66
C ILE A 160 -5.79 -21.50 -15.32
N ILE A 161 -6.09 -20.68 -14.29
CA ILE A 161 -5.48 -20.77 -12.95
C ILE A 161 -6.35 -20.04 -11.93
N SER A 162 -6.30 -20.46 -10.67
CA SER A 162 -6.90 -19.76 -9.53
C SER A 162 -5.79 -19.34 -8.57
N ARG A 163 -5.71 -18.04 -8.21
CA ARG A 163 -4.66 -17.48 -7.34
C ARG A 163 -5.18 -16.35 -6.49
N TYR A 164 -4.52 -16.12 -5.35
CA TYR A 164 -4.72 -14.90 -4.58
C TYR A 164 -4.26 -13.68 -5.37
N GLY A 165 -5.03 -12.62 -5.24
CA GLY A 165 -4.73 -11.26 -5.68
C GLY A 165 -5.40 -10.28 -4.73
N PHE A 166 -5.17 -9.00 -4.89
CA PHE A 166 -5.90 -7.98 -4.14
C PHE A 166 -6.09 -6.70 -4.94
N PHE A 167 -7.20 -6.03 -4.71
CA PHE A 167 -7.45 -4.69 -5.21
C PHE A 167 -6.87 -3.65 -4.25
N ILE A 168 -6.40 -2.53 -4.83
CA ILE A 168 -5.88 -1.37 -4.10
C ILE A 168 -6.85 -0.21 -4.31
N GLU A 169 -7.24 0.47 -3.22
CA GLU A 169 -8.03 1.70 -3.21
C GLU A 169 -7.33 2.80 -4.05
N ASP A 170 -8.09 3.57 -4.83
CA ASP A 170 -7.52 4.70 -5.56
C ASP A 170 -7.15 5.85 -4.60
N LEU A 171 -6.13 6.64 -4.97
CA LEU A 171 -5.65 7.76 -4.17
C LEU A 171 -6.74 8.82 -3.94
N ASP A 172 -7.58 9.07 -4.95
CA ASP A 172 -8.71 10.02 -4.84
C ASP A 172 -9.69 9.61 -3.73
N ASP A 173 -9.87 8.29 -3.52
CA ASP A 173 -10.74 7.79 -2.46
C ASP A 173 -10.07 7.92 -1.08
N VAL A 174 -8.75 7.70 -0.99
CA VAL A 174 -7.97 7.99 0.22
C VAL A 174 -8.06 9.48 0.57
N ALA A 175 -7.86 10.36 -0.42
CA ALA A 175 -7.95 11.80 -0.24
C ALA A 175 -9.35 12.21 0.24
N ARG A 176 -10.40 11.80 -0.49
CA ARG A 176 -11.80 12.14 -0.20
C ARG A 176 -12.23 11.72 1.20
N ARG A 177 -11.92 10.49 1.67
CA ARG A 177 -12.32 10.02 3.00
C ARG A 177 -11.55 10.68 4.14
N ASN A 178 -10.44 11.37 3.84
CA ASN A 178 -9.65 12.11 4.81
C ASN A 178 -9.79 13.66 4.66
N GLY A 179 -10.70 14.14 3.80
CA GLY A 179 -10.91 15.57 3.59
C GLY A 179 -9.73 16.28 2.93
N LEU A 180 -8.95 15.54 2.10
CA LEU A 180 -7.76 16.02 1.40
C LEU A 180 -7.94 15.90 -0.11
N ASN A 181 -6.98 16.47 -0.87
CA ASN A 181 -6.91 16.36 -2.32
C ASN A 181 -5.54 15.85 -2.75
N GLU A 182 -5.40 15.27 -3.93
CA GLU A 182 -4.10 14.96 -4.52
C GLU A 182 -3.34 16.27 -4.76
N ALA A 183 -2.10 16.35 -4.27
CA ALA A 183 -1.29 17.54 -4.40
C ALA A 183 -0.67 17.62 -5.80
N GLN A 184 -0.79 18.79 -6.44
CA GLN A 184 -0.01 19.09 -7.64
C GLN A 184 1.32 19.67 -7.19
N VAL A 185 2.40 18.98 -7.46
CA VAL A 185 3.75 19.34 -7.01
C VAL A 185 4.75 19.24 -8.17
N PRO A 186 5.86 20.01 -8.13
CA PRO A 186 6.95 19.85 -9.09
C PRO A 186 7.62 18.47 -8.96
N ASP A 187 8.45 18.09 -9.93
CA ASP A 187 9.18 16.81 -9.97
C ASP A 187 10.02 16.53 -8.72
N ARG A 188 10.39 17.59 -7.99
CA ARG A 188 11.13 17.50 -6.73
C ARG A 188 10.61 18.54 -5.73
N ILE A 189 10.39 18.10 -4.49
CA ILE A 189 10.03 18.96 -3.36
C ILE A 189 11.12 18.95 -2.28
N ASN A 190 11.04 19.92 -1.36
CA ASN A 190 11.88 19.95 -0.16
C ASN A 190 11.22 19.16 0.98
N ALA A 191 12.04 18.52 1.83
CA ALA A 191 11.52 17.81 3.01
C ALA A 191 10.76 18.75 3.99
N SER A 192 11.04 20.07 3.95
CA SER A 192 10.34 21.08 4.74
C SER A 192 8.88 21.28 4.35
N GLN A 193 8.47 20.87 3.14
CA GLN A 193 7.10 20.96 2.66
C GLN A 193 6.23 19.78 3.13
N LEU A 194 6.86 18.72 3.65
CA LEU A 194 6.16 17.57 4.18
C LEU A 194 5.66 17.82 5.62
N ASP A 195 4.49 17.30 5.93
CA ASP A 195 4.05 17.19 7.33
C ASP A 195 5.03 16.32 8.09
N PRO A 196 5.66 16.85 9.18
CA PRO A 196 6.74 16.14 9.86
C PRO A 196 6.29 14.85 10.53
N SER A 197 5.06 14.77 11.04
CA SER A 197 4.55 13.59 11.74
C SER A 197 4.21 12.47 10.75
N TYR A 198 3.55 12.81 9.64
CA TYR A 198 3.24 11.83 8.58
C TYR A 198 4.49 11.38 7.83
N ALA A 199 5.42 12.28 7.54
CA ALA A 199 6.69 11.92 6.91
C ALA A 199 7.54 10.99 7.80
N ALA A 200 7.62 11.27 9.10
CA ALA A 200 8.32 10.42 10.06
C ALA A 200 7.68 9.04 10.19
N ARG A 201 6.34 8.98 10.32
CA ARG A 201 5.59 7.71 10.37
C ARG A 201 5.79 6.88 9.10
N THR A 202 5.71 7.51 7.93
CA THR A 202 5.93 6.85 6.65
C THR A 202 7.35 6.31 6.55
N ALA A 203 8.37 7.10 6.88
CA ALA A 203 9.77 6.68 6.84
C ALA A 203 10.05 5.52 7.82
N LEU A 204 9.48 5.57 9.03
CA LEU A 204 9.64 4.51 10.01
C LEU A 204 8.88 3.23 9.60
N PHE A 205 7.71 3.36 8.99
CA PHE A 205 6.97 2.24 8.40
C PHE A 205 7.77 1.57 7.27
N MET A 206 8.35 2.36 6.36
CA MET A 206 9.18 1.83 5.28
C MET A 206 10.42 1.11 5.83
N TYR A 207 11.01 1.62 6.91
CA TYR A 207 12.08 0.93 7.65
C TYR A 207 11.57 -0.37 8.29
N MET A 208 10.39 -0.37 8.90
CA MET A 208 9.77 -1.55 9.52
C MET A 208 9.64 -2.70 8.52
N ILE A 209 9.11 -2.43 7.32
CA ILE A 209 8.95 -3.44 6.26
C ILE A 209 10.23 -3.67 5.43
N GLY A 210 11.28 -2.86 5.65
CA GLY A 210 12.53 -2.93 4.88
C GLY A 210 12.34 -2.57 3.41
N ASN A 211 11.47 -1.60 3.11
CA ASN A 211 11.33 -1.09 1.75
C ASN A 211 12.40 -0.01 1.51
N LEU A 212 13.18 -0.19 0.45
CA LEU A 212 14.24 0.74 0.02
C LEU A 212 13.92 1.42 -1.30
N ASP A 213 12.82 1.02 -1.94
CA ASP A 213 12.40 1.49 -3.26
C ASP A 213 11.31 2.57 -3.13
N TRP A 214 11.66 3.70 -2.50
CA TRP A 214 10.71 4.78 -2.30
C TRP A 214 11.36 6.16 -2.11
N SER A 215 10.60 7.21 -2.39
CA SER A 215 10.98 8.59 -2.08
C SER A 215 9.74 9.48 -1.94
N MET A 216 9.70 10.29 -0.88
CA MET A 216 8.65 11.31 -0.68
C MET A 216 9.00 12.66 -1.34
N ARG A 217 10.13 12.79 -2.02
CA ARG A 217 10.63 14.08 -2.55
C ARG A 217 10.79 14.13 -4.05
N ALA A 218 11.03 13.01 -4.69
CA ALA A 218 11.24 12.93 -6.13
C ALA A 218 10.91 11.53 -6.63
N GLY A 219 10.47 11.41 -7.86
CA GLY A 219 10.39 10.16 -8.60
C GLY A 219 11.67 9.88 -9.39
N PRO A 220 11.71 8.76 -10.13
CA PRO A 220 12.70 8.52 -11.18
C PRO A 220 12.68 9.65 -12.20
N GLN A 221 13.79 9.81 -12.92
CA GLN A 221 13.93 10.87 -13.91
C GLN A 221 12.80 10.80 -14.95
N GLY A 222 12.05 11.89 -15.11
CA GLY A 222 10.93 12.01 -16.06
C GLY A 222 9.58 11.46 -15.57
N GLU A 223 9.48 10.95 -14.34
CA GLU A 223 8.23 10.40 -13.78
C GLU A 223 7.51 11.34 -12.79
N GLY A 224 8.08 12.50 -12.51
CA GLY A 224 7.54 13.45 -11.52
C GLY A 224 7.78 13.03 -10.07
N CYS A 225 7.21 13.75 -9.13
CA CYS A 225 7.21 13.40 -7.71
C CYS A 225 6.01 12.47 -7.40
N CYS A 226 6.12 11.43 -6.62
CA CYS A 226 7.28 10.89 -5.95
C CYS A 226 7.38 9.39 -6.26
N HIS A 227 8.38 8.65 -5.73
CA HIS A 227 8.53 7.23 -6.01
C HIS A 227 7.85 6.39 -4.93
N ASN A 228 6.95 5.50 -5.30
CA ASN A 228 6.17 4.63 -4.42
C ASN A 228 5.55 5.38 -3.22
N SER A 229 5.27 6.66 -3.44
CA SER A 229 4.60 7.59 -2.55
C SER A 229 3.84 8.63 -3.36
N ARG A 230 2.65 9.01 -2.93
CA ARG A 230 1.89 10.14 -3.47
C ARG A 230 1.69 11.16 -2.38
N LEU A 231 1.47 12.39 -2.77
CA LEU A 231 1.29 13.50 -1.82
C LEU A 231 -0.14 14.00 -1.86
N LEU A 232 -0.72 14.19 -0.67
CA LEU A 232 -2.01 14.83 -0.50
C LEU A 232 -1.82 16.23 0.09
N SER A 233 -2.77 17.12 -0.20
CA SER A 233 -2.85 18.48 0.33
C SER A 233 -4.24 18.77 0.88
N GLY A 234 -4.33 19.66 1.82
CA GLY A 234 -5.57 20.07 2.50
C GLY A 234 -5.27 20.95 3.71
N GLY A 235 -3.99 21.24 3.91
CA GLY A 235 -3.43 22.08 4.97
C GLY A 235 -2.13 22.72 4.51
N PRO A 236 -1.32 23.27 5.45
CA PRO A 236 -0.09 24.00 5.13
C PRO A 236 1.05 23.09 4.68
N ALA A 237 0.96 21.78 4.92
CA ALA A 237 2.00 20.81 4.61
C ALA A 237 1.47 19.63 3.79
N LEU A 238 2.36 19.01 3.01
CA LEU A 238 2.08 17.87 2.17
C LEU A 238 2.12 16.56 2.97
N VAL A 239 1.13 15.70 2.77
CA VAL A 239 0.99 14.42 3.49
C VAL A 239 1.35 13.27 2.56
N PRO A 240 2.39 12.47 2.86
CA PRO A 240 2.76 11.33 2.04
C PRO A 240 1.83 10.13 2.28
N VAL A 241 1.43 9.48 1.18
CA VAL A 241 0.71 8.20 1.15
C VAL A 241 1.54 7.18 0.41
N ALA A 242 2.07 6.20 1.13
CA ALA A 242 2.94 5.17 0.59
C ALA A 242 2.16 4.04 -0.08
N TYR A 243 2.76 3.43 -1.12
CA TYR A 243 2.21 2.28 -1.84
C TYR A 243 3.34 1.47 -2.50
N ASP A 244 3.00 0.32 -3.10
CA ASP A 244 3.91 -0.56 -3.86
C ASP A 244 5.01 -1.17 -2.98
N PHE A 245 4.62 -2.17 -2.16
CA PHE A 245 5.49 -2.73 -1.12
C PHE A 245 6.16 -4.05 -1.52
N ASP A 246 6.01 -4.50 -2.76
CA ASP A 246 6.50 -5.80 -3.22
C ASP A 246 8.03 -5.91 -3.24
N TYR A 247 8.76 -4.79 -3.34
CA TYR A 247 10.22 -4.71 -3.24
C TYR A 247 10.74 -4.65 -1.79
N SER A 248 9.87 -4.78 -0.78
CA SER A 248 10.29 -4.72 0.62
C SER A 248 10.95 -6.02 1.10
N GLY A 249 11.85 -5.90 2.09
CA GLY A 249 12.46 -7.04 2.75
C GLY A 249 11.47 -7.93 3.51
N LEU A 250 10.32 -7.40 3.89
CA LEU A 250 9.20 -8.13 4.47
C LEU A 250 8.58 -9.11 3.45
N VAL A 251 8.36 -8.65 2.23
CA VAL A 251 7.80 -9.46 1.13
C VAL A 251 8.82 -10.45 0.61
N ASP A 252 10.10 -10.05 0.53
CA ASP A 252 11.23 -10.88 0.09
C ASP A 252 10.95 -11.56 -1.26
N ALA A 253 10.41 -10.78 -2.20
CA ALA A 253 10.07 -11.29 -3.53
C ALA A 253 11.36 -11.65 -4.29
N PRO A 254 11.39 -12.76 -5.06
CA PRO A 254 12.60 -13.22 -5.75
C PRO A 254 13.17 -12.22 -6.78
N TYR A 255 12.36 -11.28 -7.22
CA TYR A 255 12.76 -10.24 -8.16
C TYR A 255 13.17 -8.93 -7.47
N ALA A 256 12.95 -8.80 -6.17
CA ALA A 256 13.30 -7.59 -5.43
C ALA A 256 14.81 -7.51 -5.24
N ILE A 257 15.40 -6.40 -5.72
CA ILE A 257 16.82 -6.09 -5.56
C ILE A 257 16.95 -4.72 -4.88
N PRO A 258 17.96 -4.53 -4.01
CA PRO A 258 18.19 -3.22 -3.41
C PRO A 258 18.60 -2.21 -4.47
N PRO A 259 18.19 -0.92 -4.33
CA PRO A 259 18.69 0.15 -5.19
C PRO A 259 20.24 0.25 -5.13
N ALA A 260 20.88 0.39 -6.29
CA ALA A 260 22.34 0.40 -6.39
C ALA A 260 23.02 1.51 -5.57
N GLN A 261 22.28 2.59 -5.28
CA GLN A 261 22.75 3.74 -4.51
C GLN A 261 22.83 3.47 -3.00
N ILE A 262 22.16 2.40 -2.51
CA ILE A 262 22.09 2.06 -1.09
C ILE A 262 23.01 0.87 -0.82
N ARG A 263 23.97 1.05 0.08
CA ARG A 263 24.95 0.01 0.43
C ARG A 263 24.34 -1.02 1.40
N VAL A 264 23.55 -1.95 0.87
CA VAL A 264 23.00 -3.08 1.60
C VAL A 264 23.25 -4.38 0.84
N ARG A 265 23.33 -5.50 1.54
CA ARG A 265 23.65 -6.83 0.94
C ARG A 265 22.44 -7.51 0.32
N SER A 266 21.25 -7.19 0.79
CA SER A 266 19.99 -7.76 0.31
C SER A 266 18.82 -6.85 0.66
N VAL A 267 17.67 -7.04 0.01
CA VAL A 267 16.42 -6.32 0.34
C VAL A 267 15.97 -6.54 1.78
N ARG A 268 16.38 -7.64 2.42
CA ARG A 268 16.03 -7.93 3.81
C ARG A 268 16.81 -7.09 4.81
N GLN A 269 17.88 -6.44 4.40
CA GLN A 269 18.62 -5.52 5.27
C GLN A 269 17.92 -4.17 5.32
N ARG A 270 17.48 -3.77 6.51
CA ARG A 270 16.88 -2.46 6.74
C ARG A 270 17.90 -1.35 6.59
N HIS A 271 17.48 -0.26 5.96
CA HIS A 271 18.22 0.99 5.92
C HIS A 271 17.24 2.14 6.08
N TYR A 272 17.54 3.08 6.98
CA TYR A 272 16.66 4.21 7.23
C TYR A 272 16.91 5.33 6.23
N MET A 273 15.87 5.83 5.59
CA MET A 273 15.93 6.88 4.57
C MET A 273 15.06 8.11 4.93
N GLY A 274 14.63 8.22 6.18
CA GLY A 274 13.88 9.37 6.66
C GLY A 274 14.78 10.59 6.87
N TYR A 275 14.17 11.78 6.92
CA TYR A 275 14.89 13.06 6.98
C TYR A 275 15.24 13.46 8.40
N CYS A 276 16.50 13.90 8.64
CA CYS A 276 17.01 14.28 9.97
C CYS A 276 16.16 15.38 10.64
N ARG A 277 15.60 16.29 9.86
CA ARG A 277 14.71 17.35 10.36
C ARG A 277 13.44 16.85 11.05
N HIS A 278 13.06 15.58 10.82
CA HIS A 278 11.86 14.96 11.41
C HIS A 278 12.20 13.98 12.55
N ASN A 279 13.45 13.96 13.05
CA ASN A 279 13.90 12.99 14.05
C ASN A 279 13.06 12.99 15.33
N THR A 280 12.62 14.17 15.79
CA THR A 280 11.72 14.28 16.97
C THR A 280 10.41 13.54 16.74
N GLN A 281 9.82 13.67 15.55
CA GLN A 281 8.57 13.00 15.19
C GLN A 281 8.76 11.48 14.98
N VAL A 282 9.97 11.04 14.61
CA VAL A 282 10.29 9.61 14.55
C VAL A 282 10.25 8.96 15.93
N LEU A 283 10.72 9.64 16.98
CA LEU A 283 10.61 9.13 18.35
C LEU A 283 9.14 8.93 18.76
N ALA A 284 8.28 9.90 18.45
CA ALA A 284 6.84 9.78 18.71
C ALA A 284 6.20 8.64 17.91
N ALA A 285 6.54 8.50 16.61
CA ALA A 285 6.07 7.41 15.78
C ALA A 285 6.54 6.03 16.27
N ALA A 286 7.79 5.94 16.78
CA ALA A 286 8.33 4.71 17.36
C ALA A 286 7.58 4.33 18.64
N ALA A 287 7.27 5.28 19.51
CA ALA A 287 6.46 5.05 20.71
C ALA A 287 5.05 4.55 20.35
N GLU A 288 4.41 5.15 19.35
CA GLU A 288 3.10 4.67 18.82
C GLU A 288 3.19 3.24 18.29
N MET A 289 4.22 2.93 17.49
CA MET A 289 4.40 1.59 16.91
C MET A 289 4.69 0.54 18.01
N ARG A 290 5.47 0.87 19.04
CA ARG A 290 5.67 0.00 20.23
C ARG A 290 4.33 -0.34 20.89
N ALA A 291 3.49 0.65 21.11
CA ALA A 291 2.18 0.46 21.71
C ALA A 291 1.23 -0.39 20.85
N LYS A 292 1.35 -0.27 19.53
CA LYS A 292 0.55 -1.03 18.54
C LYS A 292 1.14 -2.41 18.18
N ARG A 293 2.26 -2.82 18.78
CA ARG A 293 2.92 -4.10 18.45
C ARG A 293 1.96 -5.29 18.41
N PRO A 294 1.07 -5.52 19.41
CA PRO A 294 0.15 -6.66 19.36
C PRO A 294 -0.81 -6.62 18.16
N ALA A 295 -1.32 -5.44 17.80
CA ALA A 295 -2.20 -5.27 16.65
C ALA A 295 -1.47 -5.50 15.32
N LEU A 296 -0.22 -5.05 15.20
CA LEU A 296 0.63 -5.26 14.02
C LEU A 296 0.98 -6.74 13.85
N GLU A 297 1.33 -7.45 14.91
CA GLU A 297 1.60 -8.89 14.89
C GLU A 297 0.35 -9.71 14.54
N ALA A 298 -0.83 -9.29 15.03
CA ALA A 298 -2.11 -9.94 14.76
C ALA A 298 -2.53 -9.91 13.29
N VAL A 299 -2.04 -8.96 12.48
CA VAL A 299 -2.31 -8.90 11.04
C VAL A 299 -2.04 -10.23 10.36
N TYR A 300 -0.94 -10.90 10.68
CA TYR A 300 -0.54 -12.15 10.02
C TYR A 300 -1.43 -13.35 10.32
N SER A 301 -2.18 -13.32 11.42
CA SER A 301 -3.16 -14.36 11.73
C SER A 301 -4.49 -14.16 10.99
N GLN A 302 -4.72 -12.94 10.46
CA GLN A 302 -5.95 -12.55 9.79
C GLN A 302 -5.86 -12.68 8.26
N VAL A 303 -4.68 -13.00 7.69
CA VAL A 303 -4.48 -13.13 6.25
C VAL A 303 -4.78 -14.55 5.80
N PRO A 304 -5.91 -14.79 5.10
CA PRO A 304 -6.26 -16.11 4.61
C PRO A 304 -5.23 -16.65 3.61
N GLY A 305 -4.92 -17.94 3.71
CA GLY A 305 -3.98 -18.61 2.81
C GLY A 305 -2.50 -18.29 3.07
N LEU A 306 -2.18 -17.51 4.09
CA LEU A 306 -0.80 -17.29 4.51
C LEU A 306 -0.27 -18.55 5.21
N GLU A 307 0.72 -19.19 4.62
CA GLU A 307 1.33 -20.41 5.16
C GLU A 307 2.05 -20.16 6.49
N ASP A 308 2.01 -21.13 7.40
CA ASP A 308 2.66 -21.03 8.72
C ASP A 308 4.14 -20.68 8.65
N ARG A 309 4.86 -21.23 7.66
CA ARG A 309 6.28 -20.92 7.44
C ARG A 309 6.46 -19.44 7.07
N THR A 310 5.63 -18.91 6.19
CA THR A 310 5.67 -17.51 5.76
C THR A 310 5.31 -16.60 6.91
N ARG A 311 4.25 -16.94 7.67
CA ARG A 311 3.84 -16.19 8.87
C ARG A 311 4.96 -16.10 9.91
N ARG A 312 5.61 -17.25 10.25
CA ARG A 312 6.74 -17.23 11.19
C ARG A 312 7.90 -16.38 10.72
N LYS A 313 8.24 -16.40 9.42
CA LYS A 313 9.31 -15.55 8.86
C LYS A 313 8.94 -14.06 8.95
N ALA A 314 7.69 -13.71 8.70
CA ALA A 314 7.19 -12.34 8.80
C ALA A 314 7.25 -11.83 10.24
N LEU A 315 6.76 -12.60 11.20
CA LEU A 315 6.81 -12.25 12.63
C LEU A 315 8.26 -12.11 13.13
N ALA A 316 9.17 -13.01 12.73
CA ALA A 316 10.59 -12.90 13.08
C ALA A 316 11.23 -11.63 12.46
N TYR A 317 10.86 -11.29 11.22
CA TYR A 317 11.32 -10.06 10.59
C TYR A 317 10.78 -8.82 11.33
N LEU A 318 9.51 -8.82 11.70
CA LEU A 318 8.90 -7.73 12.46
C LEU A 318 9.51 -7.62 13.88
N ALA A 319 9.83 -8.73 14.54
CA ALA A 319 10.47 -8.73 15.85
C ALA A 319 11.80 -7.97 15.84
N GLY A 320 12.66 -8.18 14.83
CA GLY A 320 13.91 -7.42 14.69
C GLY A 320 13.70 -5.91 14.55
N PHE A 321 12.60 -5.46 13.92
CA PHE A 321 12.24 -4.05 13.93
C PHE A 321 11.93 -3.54 15.35
N PHE A 322 11.17 -4.33 16.13
CA PHE A 322 10.83 -3.94 17.49
C PHE A 322 12.05 -3.93 18.44
N GLU A 323 13.06 -4.73 18.14
CA GLU A 323 14.37 -4.62 18.81
C GLU A 323 15.05 -3.29 18.47
N ASP A 324 15.04 -2.89 17.19
CA ASP A 324 15.61 -1.61 16.73
C ASP A 324 14.95 -0.39 17.37
N ILE A 325 13.67 -0.47 17.74
CA ILE A 325 12.90 0.63 18.35
C ILE A 325 12.56 0.40 19.83
N ALA A 326 13.19 -0.55 20.51
CA ALA A 326 12.82 -0.95 21.88
C ALA A 326 12.77 0.24 22.87
N THR A 327 13.67 1.19 22.73
CA THR A 327 13.74 2.44 23.49
C THR A 327 14.04 3.62 22.58
N ASP A 328 13.84 4.84 23.04
CA ASP A 328 14.22 6.05 22.28
C ASP A 328 15.73 6.13 22.05
N GLN A 329 16.54 5.63 23.01
CA GLN A 329 17.98 5.49 22.82
C GLN A 329 18.32 4.50 21.70
N ALA A 330 17.61 3.35 21.62
CA ALA A 330 17.78 2.39 20.54
C ALA A 330 17.39 3.01 19.18
N VAL A 331 16.27 3.77 19.11
CA VAL A 331 15.90 4.53 17.91
C VAL A 331 17.04 5.47 17.49
N GLY A 332 17.61 6.21 18.42
CA GLY A 332 18.75 7.11 18.15
C GLY A 332 19.95 6.39 17.55
N SER A 333 20.37 5.29 18.20
CA SER A 333 21.57 4.55 17.82
C SER A 333 21.40 3.65 16.59
N ASN A 334 20.21 3.04 16.38
CA ASN A 334 20.00 2.08 15.31
C ASN A 334 19.43 2.73 14.03
N ILE A 335 18.61 3.77 14.16
CA ILE A 335 17.83 4.35 13.07
C ILE A 335 18.31 5.77 12.75
N LEU A 336 18.21 6.71 13.68
CA LEU A 336 18.36 8.14 13.39
C LEU A 336 19.78 8.54 12.98
N LYS A 337 20.82 7.79 13.34
CA LYS A 337 22.20 8.02 12.86
C LYS A 337 22.34 7.93 11.34
N ASN A 338 21.39 7.26 10.66
CA ASN A 338 21.37 7.07 9.20
C ASN A 338 20.37 8.01 8.50
N CYS A 339 19.82 9.01 9.20
CA CYS A 339 18.86 9.93 8.59
C CYS A 339 19.49 10.72 7.44
N VAL A 340 18.66 11.07 6.45
CA VAL A 340 19.09 11.81 5.27
C VAL A 340 18.99 13.32 5.54
N GLY A 341 20.02 14.08 5.17
CA GLY A 341 19.98 15.54 5.19
C GLY A 341 18.85 16.06 4.29
N GLY A 342 18.13 17.09 4.74
CA GLY A 342 16.99 17.69 4.04
C GLY A 342 17.39 18.62 2.90
#